data_95fa8cbc83d408dd28fc08eb64793130
#
_entry.id   95fa8cbc83d408dd28fc08eb64793130
#
_cell.length_a   1.000
_cell.length_b   1.000
_cell.length_c   1.000
_cell.angle_alpha   90.00
_cell.angle_beta   90.00
_cell.angle_gamma   90.00
#
_symmetry.space_group_name_H-M   'P 1'
#
loop_
_entity.id
_entity.type
_entity.pdbx_description
1 polymer ?
#
loop_
_entity_poly.entity_id
_entity_poly.type
_entity_poly.pdbx_seq_one_letter_code
_entity_poly.pdbx_strand_id
1 'polypeptide(L)'
;MTYPTGYSIAQTDPPRSPRETLPTMYDLPSEFPEEPGLPDEFHDLQPQLLSRSLTLADYNRDQWFTGSDLNLYYDVHHPLWHKRPDWFLAVGVPHLYDGHDLRRSYVVWQEGAAPAVVVEFLSPRTEREDLGRFCQDADQVNNDDAAEPIDLEQVPGKLEVYETYLRVPHYIVYSRYTQRLRYFKLVGRQYEEQPTAPSPVAIWLSDLDIGLGLWEGEFEGIWGHWLRWCNASGRWLSTDTEAAVERADRLAQRLRELGVDPDEI
;
A
#
# COMPACT_ATOMS: atom_id res chain seq x y z
N MET A 1 -24.74 -21.55 6.61
CA MET A 1 -23.67 -22.57 6.59
C MET A 1 -23.46 -23.08 8.01
N THR A 2 -23.67 -24.37 8.24
CA THR A 2 -23.37 -25.00 9.53
C THR A 2 -21.88 -25.29 9.56
N TYR A 3 -21.16 -24.65 10.44
CA TYR A 3 -19.78 -25.03 10.73
C TYR A 3 -19.75 -26.49 11.20
N PRO A 4 -18.80 -27.32 10.73
CA PRO A 4 -18.68 -28.67 11.24
C PRO A 4 -18.33 -28.58 12.71
N THR A 5 -19.29 -28.87 13.56
CA THR A 5 -19.09 -29.02 15.01
C THR A 5 -18.34 -30.33 15.22
N GLY A 6 -17.07 -30.22 15.60
CA GLY A 6 -16.28 -31.31 16.12
C GLY A 6 -15.14 -31.79 15.25
N TYR A 7 -14.01 -31.09 15.31
CA TYR A 7 -12.72 -31.69 15.02
C TYR A 7 -12.42 -32.72 16.11
N SER A 8 -12.65 -34.02 15.82
CA SER A 8 -12.16 -35.09 16.67
C SER A 8 -10.66 -35.27 16.39
N ILE A 9 -9.82 -34.69 17.22
CA ILE A 9 -8.38 -34.85 17.12
C ILE A 9 -7.99 -36.08 17.91
N ALA A 10 -7.43 -37.09 17.25
CA ALA A 10 -6.86 -38.24 17.91
C ALA A 10 -5.70 -37.80 18.82
N GLN A 11 -5.85 -37.94 20.10
CA GLN A 11 -4.81 -37.65 21.08
C GLN A 11 -3.78 -38.77 21.10
N THR A 12 -2.52 -38.38 21.25
CA THR A 12 -1.39 -39.30 21.48
C THR A 12 -1.05 -39.38 22.96
N ASP A 13 -0.21 -40.33 23.35
CA ASP A 13 0.35 -40.39 24.70
C ASP A 13 1.88 -40.18 24.59
N PRO A 14 2.43 -39.03 25.04
CA PRO A 14 1.73 -37.90 25.68
C PRO A 14 0.85 -37.09 24.70
N PRO A 15 -0.14 -36.35 25.19
CA PRO A 15 -1.01 -35.51 24.36
C PRO A 15 -0.21 -34.45 23.60
N ARG A 16 -0.53 -34.26 22.31
CA ARG A 16 0.04 -33.16 21.53
C ARG A 16 -0.56 -31.82 21.92
N SER A 17 0.23 -30.77 21.77
CA SER A 17 -0.23 -29.41 22.05
C SER A 17 -1.33 -28.98 21.07
N PRO A 18 -2.21 -28.02 21.45
CA PRO A 18 -3.17 -27.44 20.52
C PRO A 18 -2.51 -26.86 19.25
N ARG A 19 -1.31 -26.30 19.38
CA ARG A 19 -0.55 -25.74 18.25
C ARG A 19 -0.17 -26.80 17.20
N GLU A 20 -0.02 -28.06 17.61
CA GLU A 20 0.35 -29.17 16.70
C GLU A 20 -0.87 -29.87 16.10
N THR A 21 -2.04 -29.67 16.66
CA THR A 21 -3.23 -30.47 16.32
C THR A 21 -4.42 -29.67 15.80
N LEU A 22 -4.44 -28.35 16.01
CA LEU A 22 -5.49 -27.47 15.52
C LEU A 22 -5.04 -26.75 14.24
N PRO A 23 -5.99 -26.26 13.42
CA PRO A 23 -5.69 -25.47 12.23
C PRO A 23 -4.83 -24.25 12.57
N THR A 24 -3.87 -23.98 11.70
CA THR A 24 -2.95 -22.83 11.78
C THR A 24 -3.41 -21.71 10.86
N MET A 25 -2.71 -20.58 10.85
CA MET A 25 -2.97 -19.51 9.89
C MET A 25 -2.78 -19.93 8.43
N TYR A 26 -2.07 -21.03 8.17
CA TYR A 26 -1.91 -21.58 6.82
C TYR A 26 -3.09 -22.43 6.38
N ASP A 27 -3.87 -22.94 7.33
CA ASP A 27 -5.02 -23.80 7.09
C ASP A 27 -6.34 -23.01 7.08
N LEU A 28 -6.34 -21.84 7.72
CA LEU A 28 -7.50 -20.96 7.84
C LEU A 28 -7.43 -19.85 6.78
N PRO A 29 -8.54 -19.55 6.08
CA PRO A 29 -8.55 -18.48 5.09
C PRO A 29 -8.42 -17.12 5.76
N SER A 30 -7.59 -16.24 5.20
CA SER A 30 -7.50 -14.82 5.55
C SER A 30 -8.55 -13.97 4.82
N GLU A 31 -9.11 -14.51 3.73
CA GLU A 31 -10.12 -13.84 2.90
C GLU A 31 -11.34 -14.75 2.71
N PHE A 32 -12.52 -14.16 2.73
CA PHE A 32 -13.77 -14.85 2.41
C PHE A 32 -14.35 -14.31 1.09
N PRO A 33 -15.14 -15.13 0.36
CA PRO A 33 -15.76 -14.68 -0.89
C PRO A 33 -16.65 -13.42 -0.73
N GLU A 34 -17.28 -13.28 0.43
CA GLU A 34 -18.16 -12.17 0.77
C GLU A 34 -17.39 -10.93 1.26
N GLU A 35 -16.13 -11.09 1.66
CA GLU A 35 -15.27 -10.05 2.21
C GLU A 35 -13.85 -10.20 1.64
N PRO A 36 -13.65 -9.98 0.32
CA PRO A 36 -12.33 -10.09 -0.29
C PRO A 36 -11.45 -8.90 0.13
N GLY A 37 -10.14 -9.15 0.25
CA GLY A 37 -9.17 -8.09 0.52
C GLY A 37 -9.13 -7.66 1.98
N LEU A 38 -9.52 -8.51 2.93
CA LEU A 38 -9.28 -8.25 4.35
C LEU A 38 -7.77 -8.16 4.60
N PRO A 39 -7.30 -7.09 5.27
CA PRO A 39 -5.88 -6.89 5.52
C PRO A 39 -5.32 -7.99 6.41
N ASP A 40 -4.17 -8.53 6.00
CA ASP A 40 -3.29 -9.26 6.90
C ASP A 40 -2.30 -8.27 7.58
N GLU A 41 -1.44 -8.77 8.45
CA GLU A 41 -0.45 -7.94 9.16
C GLU A 41 0.46 -7.13 8.20
N PHE A 42 0.75 -7.66 7.01
CA PHE A 42 1.51 -6.93 5.99
C PHE A 42 0.73 -5.73 5.45
N HIS A 43 -0.57 -5.87 5.19
CA HIS A 43 -1.43 -4.78 4.73
C HIS A 43 -1.60 -3.67 5.78
N ASP A 44 -1.39 -3.97 7.07
CA ASP A 44 -1.33 -2.95 8.11
C ASP A 44 0.05 -2.26 8.17
N LEU A 45 1.14 -3.03 8.18
CA LEU A 45 2.49 -2.49 8.41
C LEU A 45 3.10 -1.79 7.19
N GLN A 46 2.91 -2.33 5.98
CA GLN A 46 3.51 -1.78 4.77
C GLN A 46 3.06 -0.33 4.46
N PRO A 47 1.77 0.04 4.57
CA PRO A 47 1.33 1.42 4.48
C PRO A 47 1.96 2.35 5.51
N GLN A 48 2.16 1.86 6.73
CA GLN A 48 2.80 2.63 7.79
C GLN A 48 4.25 2.96 7.43
N LEU A 49 5.03 1.99 6.91
CA LEU A 49 6.40 2.23 6.46
C LEU A 49 6.43 3.27 5.33
N LEU A 50 5.53 3.15 4.34
CA LEU A 50 5.43 4.13 3.26
C LEU A 50 5.11 5.53 3.78
N SER A 51 4.17 5.65 4.70
CA SER A 51 3.78 6.96 5.26
C SER A 51 4.87 7.57 6.16
N ARG A 52 5.52 6.75 6.99
CA ARG A 52 6.52 7.21 7.98
C ARG A 52 7.89 7.51 7.37
N SER A 53 8.23 6.90 6.23
CA SER A 53 9.48 7.18 5.52
C SER A 53 9.33 8.21 4.39
N LEU A 54 8.09 8.67 4.09
CA LEU A 54 7.86 9.63 3.02
C LEU A 54 8.35 11.03 3.41
N THR A 55 9.19 11.59 2.55
CA THR A 55 9.61 12.99 2.60
C THR A 55 9.65 13.54 1.18
N LEU A 56 8.91 14.60 0.91
CA LEU A 56 8.84 15.25 -0.40
C LEU A 56 9.64 16.56 -0.34
N ALA A 57 10.61 16.73 -1.25
CA ALA A 57 11.51 17.90 -1.24
C ALA A 57 10.77 19.21 -1.58
N ASP A 58 9.83 19.14 -2.51
CA ASP A 58 9.11 20.31 -3.02
C ASP A 58 7.81 20.63 -2.26
N TYR A 59 7.48 19.87 -1.24
CA TYR A 59 6.25 20.03 -0.46
C TYR A 59 6.54 20.10 1.03
N ASN A 60 6.00 21.10 1.71
CA ASN A 60 5.97 21.11 3.16
C ASN A 60 5.03 20.01 3.69
N ARG A 61 5.25 19.55 4.93
CA ARG A 61 4.41 18.51 5.55
C ARG A 61 2.91 18.82 5.52
N ASP A 62 2.53 20.06 5.59
CA ASP A 62 1.13 20.53 5.58
C ASP A 62 0.51 20.59 4.17
N GLN A 63 1.24 20.20 3.12
CA GLN A 63 0.81 20.28 1.73
C GLN A 63 0.56 18.91 1.10
N TRP A 64 0.59 17.86 1.88
CA TRP A 64 0.30 16.50 1.39
C TRP A 64 -0.34 15.63 2.47
N PHE A 65 -1.07 14.63 2.00
CA PHE A 65 -1.77 13.65 2.82
C PHE A 65 -1.52 12.24 2.29
N THR A 66 -1.30 11.29 3.18
CA THR A 66 -1.32 9.85 2.87
C THR A 66 -2.50 9.20 3.56
N GLY A 67 -3.20 8.34 2.83
CA GLY A 67 -4.26 7.51 3.36
C GLY A 67 -3.96 6.04 3.11
N SER A 68 -4.40 5.19 4.02
CA SER A 68 -4.39 3.74 3.86
C SER A 68 -5.74 3.18 4.28
N ASP A 69 -6.25 2.24 3.51
CA ASP A 69 -7.55 1.58 3.75
C ASP A 69 -8.70 2.58 4.01
N LEU A 70 -8.64 3.75 3.37
CA LEU A 70 -9.59 4.84 3.51
C LEU A 70 -10.48 4.91 2.27
N ASN A 71 -11.80 5.02 2.47
CA ASN A 71 -12.73 5.18 1.36
C ASN A 71 -12.41 6.45 0.56
N LEU A 72 -12.11 6.27 -0.72
CA LEU A 72 -11.82 7.31 -1.69
C LEU A 72 -13.03 7.44 -2.62
N TYR A 73 -13.83 8.50 -2.42
CA TYR A 73 -15.00 8.82 -3.24
C TYR A 73 -14.58 9.64 -4.45
N TYR A 74 -14.92 9.17 -5.65
CA TYR A 74 -14.34 9.68 -6.89
C TYR A 74 -15.34 10.24 -7.91
N ASP A 75 -16.63 9.92 -7.79
CA ASP A 75 -17.65 10.37 -8.75
C ASP A 75 -18.81 11.11 -8.06
N VAL A 76 -18.95 12.38 -8.36
CA VAL A 76 -20.03 13.24 -7.82
C VAL A 76 -21.42 12.83 -8.31
N HIS A 77 -21.51 12.16 -9.47
CA HIS A 77 -22.79 11.67 -10.00
C HIS A 77 -23.23 10.38 -9.33
N HIS A 78 -22.28 9.63 -8.77
CA HIS A 78 -22.52 8.43 -7.99
C HIS A 78 -21.85 8.56 -6.60
N PRO A 79 -22.40 9.39 -5.69
CA PRO A 79 -21.72 9.84 -4.48
C PRO A 79 -21.45 8.74 -3.46
N LEU A 80 -21.95 7.53 -3.67
CA LEU A 80 -21.63 6.35 -2.85
C LEU A 80 -20.56 5.45 -3.48
N TRP A 81 -20.18 5.71 -4.73
CA TRP A 81 -19.09 4.96 -5.35
C TRP A 81 -17.75 5.36 -4.76
N HIS A 82 -17.02 4.38 -4.29
CA HIS A 82 -15.71 4.57 -3.70
C HIS A 82 -14.81 3.37 -3.99
N LYS A 83 -13.53 3.58 -3.84
CA LYS A 83 -12.49 2.54 -3.75
C LYS A 83 -11.73 2.72 -2.45
N ARG A 84 -11.11 1.66 -1.98
CA ARG A 84 -10.25 1.66 -0.80
C ARG A 84 -8.86 1.22 -1.23
N PRO A 85 -7.98 2.18 -1.59
CA PRO A 85 -6.59 1.86 -1.87
C PRO A 85 -5.89 1.37 -0.60
N ASP A 86 -5.00 0.39 -0.75
CA ASP A 86 -4.17 -0.04 0.37
C ASP A 86 -3.29 1.11 0.87
N TRP A 87 -2.80 1.94 -0.05
CA TRP A 87 -2.13 3.19 0.27
C TRP A 87 -2.22 4.21 -0.87
N PHE A 88 -2.32 5.49 -0.54
CA PHE A 88 -2.25 6.56 -1.53
C PHE A 88 -1.61 7.83 -0.98
N LEU A 89 -1.07 8.65 -1.90
CA LEU A 89 -0.54 9.99 -1.64
C LEU A 89 -1.33 11.01 -2.44
N ALA A 90 -1.84 12.03 -1.76
CA ALA A 90 -2.36 13.23 -2.38
C ALA A 90 -1.45 14.42 -2.04
N VAL A 91 -1.08 15.21 -3.05
CA VAL A 91 -0.26 16.43 -2.91
C VAL A 91 -1.07 17.67 -3.24
N GLY A 92 -0.67 18.81 -2.67
CA GLY A 92 -1.40 20.07 -2.82
C GLY A 92 -2.66 20.14 -1.96
N VAL A 93 -2.79 19.26 -0.98
CA VAL A 93 -3.91 19.22 -0.01
C VAL A 93 -3.39 19.43 1.41
N PRO A 94 -4.20 20.03 2.31
CA PRO A 94 -3.81 20.16 3.71
C PRO A 94 -3.58 18.80 4.38
N HIS A 95 -2.64 18.74 5.32
CA HIS A 95 -2.42 17.52 6.11
C HIS A 95 -3.67 17.11 6.89
N LEU A 96 -4.32 18.04 7.54
CA LEU A 96 -5.61 17.82 8.21
C LEU A 96 -6.77 18.32 7.33
N TYR A 97 -7.91 17.63 7.37
CA TYR A 97 -9.12 18.08 6.73
C TYR A 97 -9.54 19.44 7.29
N ASP A 98 -9.81 20.40 6.41
CA ASP A 98 -10.08 21.81 6.78
C ASP A 98 -9.06 22.42 7.77
N GLY A 99 -7.84 21.86 7.83
CA GLY A 99 -6.77 22.31 8.70
C GLY A 99 -6.90 21.93 10.17
N HIS A 100 -7.91 21.17 10.58
CA HIS A 100 -8.13 20.86 12.01
C HIS A 100 -8.70 19.47 12.34
N ASP A 101 -9.23 18.72 11.38
CA ASP A 101 -9.87 17.42 11.67
C ASP A 101 -9.18 16.26 10.94
N LEU A 102 -9.42 15.04 11.42
CA LEU A 102 -8.99 13.82 10.77
C LEU A 102 -10.00 13.42 9.68
N ARG A 103 -9.51 12.94 8.55
CA ARG A 103 -10.36 12.43 7.48
C ARG A 103 -11.00 11.11 7.89
N ARG A 104 -12.32 11.00 7.68
CA ARG A 104 -13.07 9.74 7.77
C ARG A 104 -13.17 9.02 6.43
N SER A 105 -12.95 9.78 5.35
CA SER A 105 -12.88 9.34 3.97
C SER A 105 -12.17 10.42 3.16
N TYR A 106 -11.67 10.09 1.98
CA TYR A 106 -11.11 11.04 1.04
C TYR A 106 -12.14 11.33 -0.07
N VAL A 107 -12.69 12.53 -0.09
CA VAL A 107 -13.73 12.94 -1.03
C VAL A 107 -13.12 13.88 -2.06
N VAL A 108 -12.80 13.36 -3.26
CA VAL A 108 -11.97 14.06 -4.26
C VAL A 108 -12.53 15.43 -4.64
N TRP A 109 -13.86 15.57 -4.79
CA TRP A 109 -14.46 16.86 -5.15
C TRP A 109 -14.48 17.88 -4.00
N GLN A 110 -14.26 17.47 -2.76
CA GLN A 110 -14.10 18.37 -1.61
C GLN A 110 -12.63 18.73 -1.39
N GLU A 111 -11.74 17.76 -1.55
CA GLU A 111 -10.28 17.98 -1.40
C GLU A 111 -9.69 18.79 -2.56
N GLY A 112 -10.34 18.74 -3.72
CA GLY A 112 -9.92 19.47 -4.92
C GLY A 112 -8.75 18.82 -5.68
N ALA A 113 -8.24 17.68 -5.20
CA ALA A 113 -7.15 16.94 -5.82
C ALA A 113 -7.40 15.43 -5.77
N ALA A 114 -7.08 14.73 -6.85
CA ALA A 114 -6.98 13.28 -6.87
C ALA A 114 -5.62 12.84 -6.31
N PRO A 115 -5.46 11.56 -5.90
CA PRO A 115 -4.16 11.02 -5.53
C PRO A 115 -3.11 11.18 -6.64
N ALA A 116 -1.90 11.53 -6.27
CA ALA A 116 -0.74 11.52 -7.17
C ALA A 116 -0.13 10.12 -7.30
N VAL A 117 -0.21 9.32 -6.24
CA VAL A 117 0.29 7.95 -6.20
C VAL A 117 -0.76 7.06 -5.53
N VAL A 118 -1.01 5.90 -6.12
CA VAL A 118 -1.76 4.81 -5.47
C VAL A 118 -0.88 3.56 -5.47
N VAL A 119 -0.87 2.86 -4.34
CA VAL A 119 -0.18 1.58 -4.17
C VAL A 119 -1.19 0.53 -3.72
N GLU A 120 -1.23 -0.61 -4.41
CA GLU A 120 -2.02 -1.77 -4.05
C GLU A 120 -1.12 -2.97 -3.72
N PHE A 121 -1.48 -3.72 -2.71
CA PHE A 121 -0.78 -4.95 -2.31
C PHE A 121 -1.61 -6.14 -2.74
N LEU A 122 -1.12 -6.86 -3.76
CA LEU A 122 -1.88 -7.94 -4.35
C LEU A 122 -2.14 -9.07 -3.36
N SER A 123 -3.41 -9.40 -3.21
CA SER A 123 -3.85 -10.71 -2.76
C SER A 123 -4.24 -11.58 -3.96
N PRO A 124 -4.24 -12.92 -3.81
CA PRO A 124 -4.67 -13.81 -4.89
C PRO A 124 -6.09 -13.57 -5.41
N ARG A 125 -6.94 -12.93 -4.61
CA ARG A 125 -8.36 -12.68 -4.96
C ARG A 125 -8.61 -11.30 -5.54
N THR A 126 -7.77 -10.31 -5.21
CA THR A 126 -7.93 -8.94 -5.69
C THR A 126 -7.17 -8.68 -6.99
N GLU A 127 -6.28 -9.56 -7.41
CA GLU A 127 -5.39 -9.39 -8.56
C GLU A 127 -6.13 -8.95 -9.84
N ARG A 128 -7.30 -9.52 -10.11
CA ARG A 128 -8.10 -9.16 -11.30
C ARG A 128 -8.66 -7.74 -11.19
N GLU A 129 -9.13 -7.32 -10.01
CA GLU A 129 -9.65 -5.97 -9.78
C GLU A 129 -8.53 -4.93 -9.86
N ASP A 130 -7.38 -5.25 -9.25
CA ASP A 130 -6.23 -4.35 -9.16
C ASP A 130 -5.50 -4.23 -10.52
N LEU A 131 -5.34 -5.32 -11.25
CA LEU A 131 -4.60 -5.32 -12.52
C LEU A 131 -5.48 -5.18 -13.77
N GLY A 132 -6.78 -5.48 -13.68
CA GLY A 132 -7.69 -5.39 -14.81
C GLY A 132 -7.14 -6.07 -16.07
N ARG A 133 -6.99 -5.32 -17.18
CA ARG A 133 -6.42 -5.83 -18.44
C ARG A 133 -4.95 -6.29 -18.36
N PHE A 134 -4.24 -5.95 -17.31
CA PHE A 134 -2.85 -6.38 -17.08
C PHE A 134 -2.73 -7.67 -16.26
N CYS A 135 -3.84 -8.27 -15.84
CA CYS A 135 -3.86 -9.58 -15.19
C CYS A 135 -3.51 -10.67 -16.22
N GLN A 136 -2.50 -11.50 -15.91
CA GLN A 136 -2.01 -12.53 -16.86
C GLN A 136 -3.01 -13.66 -17.11
N ASP A 137 -3.97 -13.88 -16.22
CA ASP A 137 -5.00 -14.90 -16.36
C ASP A 137 -6.18 -14.49 -17.24
N ALA A 138 -6.20 -13.24 -17.73
CA ALA A 138 -7.26 -12.74 -18.62
C ALA A 138 -7.27 -13.46 -19.99
N ASP A 139 -6.13 -14.06 -20.41
CA ASP A 139 -5.99 -14.72 -21.71
C ASP A 139 -6.58 -16.14 -21.77
N GLN A 140 -7.06 -16.72 -20.66
CA GLN A 140 -7.65 -18.07 -20.63
C GLN A 140 -9.19 -18.10 -20.56
N VAL A 141 -9.85 -16.95 -20.49
CA VAL A 141 -11.31 -16.89 -20.63
C VAL A 141 -11.63 -16.73 -22.11
N ASN A 142 -12.16 -17.81 -22.69
CA ASN A 142 -12.57 -17.95 -24.07
C ASN A 142 -13.21 -16.68 -24.66
N ASN A 143 -12.75 -16.31 -25.86
CA ASN A 143 -13.28 -15.28 -26.76
C ASN A 143 -14.72 -15.56 -27.27
N ASP A 144 -15.59 -16.15 -26.46
CA ASP A 144 -16.97 -16.49 -26.87
C ASP A 144 -18.06 -15.65 -26.16
N ASP A 145 -17.67 -14.73 -25.28
CA ASP A 145 -18.65 -13.78 -24.73
C ASP A 145 -18.66 -12.52 -25.59
N ALA A 146 -19.69 -12.46 -26.46
CA ALA A 146 -20.10 -11.21 -27.11
C ALA A 146 -20.16 -10.12 -26.06
N ALA A 147 -19.59 -8.93 -26.39
CA ALA A 147 -19.57 -7.77 -25.54
C ALA A 147 -20.93 -7.61 -24.84
N GLU A 148 -20.97 -7.94 -23.55
CA GLU A 148 -22.17 -7.66 -22.74
C GLU A 148 -22.43 -6.16 -22.81
N PRO A 149 -23.67 -5.72 -22.89
CA PRO A 149 -23.99 -4.31 -22.87
C PRO A 149 -23.40 -3.72 -21.58
N ILE A 150 -22.68 -2.63 -21.70
CA ILE A 150 -22.12 -1.88 -20.57
C ILE A 150 -23.30 -1.56 -19.65
N ASP A 151 -23.37 -2.26 -18.54
CA ASP A 151 -24.32 -1.95 -17.48
C ASP A 151 -23.83 -0.67 -16.81
N LEU A 152 -24.47 0.44 -17.09
CA LEU A 152 -24.14 1.75 -16.56
C LEU A 152 -24.35 1.85 -15.04
N GLU A 153 -24.87 0.81 -14.40
CA GLU A 153 -25.02 0.72 -12.94
C GLU A 153 -23.91 -0.11 -12.27
N GLN A 154 -23.01 -0.71 -13.05
CA GLN A 154 -21.92 -1.51 -12.47
C GLN A 154 -20.78 -0.61 -11.99
N VAL A 155 -20.41 -0.77 -10.71
CA VAL A 155 -19.28 -0.03 -10.10
C VAL A 155 -17.97 -0.42 -10.82
N PRO A 156 -17.24 0.54 -11.43
CA PRO A 156 -16.01 0.25 -12.16
C PRO A 156 -14.95 -0.40 -11.27
N GLY A 157 -14.07 -1.24 -11.86
CA GLY A 157 -12.92 -1.85 -11.16
C GLY A 157 -11.87 -0.81 -10.72
N LYS A 158 -10.97 -1.18 -9.81
CA LYS A 158 -9.93 -0.27 -9.28
C LYS A 158 -9.07 0.34 -10.39
N LEU A 159 -8.54 -0.50 -11.31
CA LEU A 159 -7.72 -0.02 -12.42
C LEU A 159 -8.44 1.05 -13.25
N GLU A 160 -9.71 0.82 -13.58
CA GLU A 160 -10.51 1.77 -14.37
C GLU A 160 -10.76 3.08 -13.61
N VAL A 161 -11.06 2.97 -12.32
CA VAL A 161 -11.26 4.15 -11.46
C VAL A 161 -10.00 5.00 -11.39
N TYR A 162 -8.85 4.38 -11.15
CA TYR A 162 -7.59 5.12 -11.04
C TYR A 162 -7.13 5.70 -12.38
N GLU A 163 -7.36 5.00 -13.48
CA GLU A 163 -6.97 5.43 -14.82
C GLU A 163 -7.90 6.52 -15.40
N THR A 164 -9.21 6.28 -15.33
CA THR A 164 -10.20 7.06 -16.10
C THR A 164 -10.84 8.17 -15.27
N TYR A 165 -11.29 7.85 -14.07
CA TYR A 165 -12.00 8.81 -13.21
C TYR A 165 -11.04 9.72 -12.46
N LEU A 166 -10.06 9.14 -11.79
CA LEU A 166 -9.12 9.85 -10.94
C LEU A 166 -7.88 10.34 -11.70
N ARG A 167 -7.53 9.64 -12.79
CA ARG A 167 -6.34 9.94 -13.60
C ARG A 167 -5.08 9.99 -12.75
N VAL A 168 -4.92 9.02 -11.86
CA VAL A 168 -3.78 8.91 -10.97
C VAL A 168 -2.49 8.77 -11.79
N PRO A 169 -1.51 9.68 -11.67
CA PRO A 169 -0.28 9.63 -12.48
C PRO A 169 0.54 8.36 -12.28
N HIS A 170 0.60 7.86 -11.04
CA HIS A 170 1.45 6.75 -10.63
C HIS A 170 0.62 5.68 -9.91
N TYR A 171 0.44 4.55 -10.59
CA TYR A 171 -0.20 3.38 -10.03
C TYR A 171 0.83 2.27 -9.84
N ILE A 172 1.00 1.79 -8.63
CA ILE A 172 2.02 0.85 -8.22
C ILE A 172 1.35 -0.36 -7.59
N VAL A 173 1.78 -1.55 -8.00
CA VAL A 173 1.21 -2.80 -7.51
C VAL A 173 2.34 -3.71 -7.05
N TYR A 174 2.23 -4.24 -5.85
CA TYR A 174 3.24 -5.10 -5.24
C TYR A 174 2.64 -6.39 -4.70
N SER A 175 3.27 -7.52 -5.02
CA SER A 175 2.95 -8.82 -4.44
C SER A 175 4.06 -9.26 -3.50
N ARG A 176 3.76 -9.36 -2.19
CA ARG A 176 4.72 -9.89 -1.21
C ARG A 176 5.04 -11.37 -1.43
N TYR A 177 4.11 -12.12 -2.03
CA TYR A 177 4.26 -13.56 -2.25
C TYR A 177 5.25 -13.87 -3.37
N THR A 178 5.25 -13.07 -4.42
CA THR A 178 6.16 -13.21 -5.58
C THR A 178 7.28 -12.19 -5.58
N GLN A 179 7.24 -11.22 -4.66
CA GLN A 179 8.13 -10.05 -4.61
C GLN A 179 8.14 -9.24 -5.92
N ARG A 180 7.05 -9.35 -6.68
CA ARG A 180 6.92 -8.66 -7.95
C ARG A 180 6.37 -7.26 -7.73
N LEU A 181 7.16 -6.28 -8.15
CA LEU A 181 6.79 -4.86 -8.18
C LEU A 181 6.45 -4.49 -9.62
N ARG A 182 5.26 -3.92 -9.83
CA ARG A 182 4.79 -3.41 -11.12
C ARG A 182 4.46 -1.94 -11.00
N TYR A 183 4.79 -1.19 -12.03
CA TYR A 183 4.55 0.24 -12.06
C TYR A 183 3.84 0.63 -13.34
N PHE A 184 2.73 1.32 -13.20
CA PHE A 184 1.90 1.84 -14.28
C PHE A 184 1.89 3.36 -14.23
N LYS A 185 2.38 3.98 -15.29
CA LYS A 185 2.36 5.43 -15.44
C LYS A 185 1.23 5.83 -16.36
N LEU A 186 0.49 6.87 -15.98
CA LEU A 186 -0.55 7.43 -16.83
C LEU A 186 0.09 8.23 -17.98
N VAL A 187 -0.07 7.73 -19.21
CA VAL A 187 0.40 8.38 -20.43
C VAL A 187 -0.82 8.76 -21.27
N GLY A 188 -1.05 10.06 -21.41
CA GLY A 188 -2.27 10.54 -22.04
C GLY A 188 -3.53 10.20 -21.25
N ARG A 189 -4.20 9.12 -21.62
CA ARG A 189 -5.44 8.68 -20.98
C ARG A 189 -5.42 7.21 -20.51
N GLN A 190 -4.30 6.53 -20.66
CA GLN A 190 -4.18 5.10 -20.36
C GLN A 190 -2.91 4.82 -19.56
N TYR A 191 -2.98 3.79 -18.74
CA TYR A 191 -1.79 3.29 -18.10
C TYR A 191 -0.90 2.52 -19.07
N GLU A 192 0.38 2.81 -18.98
CA GLU A 192 1.45 2.04 -19.61
C GLU A 192 2.32 1.44 -18.52
N GLU A 193 2.50 0.12 -18.56
CA GLU A 193 3.41 -0.55 -17.63
C GLU A 193 4.85 -0.13 -17.93
N GLN A 194 5.52 0.38 -16.94
CA GLN A 194 6.90 0.85 -17.03
C GLN A 194 7.86 -0.24 -16.53
N PRO A 195 9.04 -0.37 -17.14
CA PRO A 195 10.05 -1.27 -16.62
C PRO A 195 10.52 -0.80 -15.24
N THR A 196 10.68 -1.75 -14.32
CA THR A 196 11.31 -1.51 -13.02
C THR A 196 12.80 -1.85 -13.07
N ALA A 197 13.62 -1.03 -12.43
CA ALA A 197 15.05 -1.30 -12.29
C ALA A 197 15.32 -2.20 -11.06
N PRO A 198 16.53 -2.76 -10.91
CA PRO A 198 16.94 -3.35 -9.64
C PRO A 198 16.91 -2.33 -8.49
N SER A 199 16.52 -2.79 -7.28
CA SER A 199 16.59 -1.94 -6.08
C SER A 199 18.02 -1.41 -5.85
N PRO A 200 18.17 -0.24 -5.16
CA PRO A 200 17.15 0.45 -4.37
C PRO A 200 16.19 1.36 -5.16
N VAL A 201 16.56 1.88 -6.33
CA VAL A 201 15.70 2.78 -7.10
C VAL A 201 15.00 1.97 -8.20
N ALA A 202 14.00 1.18 -7.81
CA ALA A 202 13.25 0.37 -8.77
C ALA A 202 12.29 1.22 -9.63
N ILE A 203 11.73 2.27 -9.05
CA ILE A 203 10.84 3.23 -9.68
C ILE A 203 11.33 4.63 -9.32
N TRP A 204 11.32 5.56 -10.28
CA TRP A 204 11.58 6.97 -10.05
C TRP A 204 10.37 7.83 -10.45
N LEU A 205 9.81 8.54 -9.48
CA LEU A 205 8.69 9.47 -9.68
C LEU A 205 9.27 10.88 -9.86
N SER A 206 9.49 11.26 -11.12
CA SER A 206 10.26 12.46 -11.47
C SER A 206 9.57 13.78 -11.11
N ASP A 207 8.25 13.79 -11.02
CA ASP A 207 7.41 14.92 -10.62
C ASP A 207 7.30 15.10 -9.11
N LEU A 208 7.72 14.10 -8.34
CA LEU A 208 7.78 14.12 -6.88
C LEU A 208 9.22 14.09 -6.34
N ASP A 209 10.21 13.97 -7.24
CA ASP A 209 11.65 13.84 -6.94
C ASP A 209 11.96 12.75 -5.90
N ILE A 210 11.30 11.59 -6.03
CA ILE A 210 11.41 10.49 -5.07
C ILE A 210 11.46 9.14 -5.77
N GLY A 211 12.25 8.23 -5.23
CA GLY A 211 12.34 6.83 -5.66
C GLY A 211 11.60 5.88 -4.74
N LEU A 212 11.19 4.75 -5.29
CA LEU A 212 10.63 3.62 -4.55
C LEU A 212 11.36 2.35 -4.95
N GLY A 213 11.64 1.50 -3.98
CA GLY A 213 12.27 0.22 -4.23
C GLY A 213 11.92 -0.82 -3.18
N LEU A 214 12.42 -2.03 -3.40
CA LEU A 214 12.28 -3.15 -2.47
C LEU A 214 13.47 -3.15 -1.52
N TRP A 215 13.18 -2.92 -0.24
CA TRP A 215 14.15 -2.89 0.85
C TRP A 215 14.07 -4.18 1.66
N GLU A 216 15.20 -4.84 1.83
CA GLU A 216 15.34 -5.96 2.76
C GLU A 216 15.85 -5.43 4.10
N GLY A 217 15.03 -5.55 5.14
CA GLY A 217 15.36 -5.02 6.46
C GLY A 217 14.29 -5.30 7.51
N GLU A 218 14.54 -4.79 8.70
CA GLU A 218 13.67 -4.94 9.85
C GLU A 218 12.77 -3.70 10.03
N PHE A 219 11.46 -3.92 10.03
CA PHE A 219 10.47 -2.92 10.38
C PHE A 219 9.51 -3.48 11.44
N GLU A 220 9.29 -2.72 12.53
CA GLU A 220 8.48 -3.14 13.70
C GLU A 220 8.87 -4.53 14.24
N GLY A 221 10.19 -4.84 14.27
CA GLY A 221 10.70 -6.11 14.75
C GLY A 221 10.57 -7.28 13.77
N ILE A 222 10.12 -7.03 12.54
CA ILE A 222 9.88 -8.05 11.51
C ILE A 222 10.89 -7.86 10.38
N TRP A 223 11.75 -8.86 10.18
CA TRP A 223 12.65 -8.90 9.04
C TRP A 223 11.90 -9.34 7.78
N GLY A 224 11.99 -8.54 6.71
CA GLY A 224 11.26 -8.83 5.49
C GLY A 224 11.68 -7.99 4.29
N HIS A 225 10.92 -8.17 3.21
CA HIS A 225 11.02 -7.35 2.00
C HIS A 225 9.87 -6.35 1.99
N TRP A 226 10.23 -5.06 2.02
CA TRP A 226 9.30 -3.96 2.16
C TRP A 226 9.46 -2.98 1.00
N LEU A 227 8.38 -2.38 0.55
CA LEU A 227 8.47 -1.18 -0.26
C LEU A 227 8.90 -0.01 0.60
N ARG A 228 9.93 0.70 0.17
CA ARG A 228 10.46 1.84 0.90
C ARG A 228 10.90 2.95 -0.04
N TRP A 229 10.70 4.17 0.38
CA TRP A 229 11.14 5.34 -0.35
C TRP A 229 12.65 5.51 -0.29
N CYS A 230 13.23 6.05 -1.37
CA CYS A 230 14.64 6.37 -1.47
C CYS A 230 14.87 7.67 -2.24
N ASN A 231 16.03 8.26 -2.07
CA ASN A 231 16.44 9.40 -2.88
C ASN A 231 17.09 8.97 -4.20
N ALA A 232 17.46 9.94 -5.04
CA ALA A 232 18.07 9.69 -6.35
C ALA A 232 19.41 8.93 -6.29
N SER A 233 20.14 8.97 -5.15
CA SER A 233 21.37 8.19 -4.96
C SER A 233 21.11 6.76 -4.47
N GLY A 234 19.86 6.36 -4.30
CA GLY A 234 19.47 5.05 -3.80
C GLY A 234 19.58 4.89 -2.28
N ARG A 235 19.77 5.98 -1.54
CA ARG A 235 19.71 5.94 -0.08
C ARG A 235 18.26 5.91 0.38
N TRP A 236 17.94 4.92 1.20
CA TRP A 236 16.63 4.80 1.82
C TRP A 236 16.32 6.00 2.71
N LEU A 237 15.10 6.48 2.64
CA LEU A 237 14.62 7.56 3.51
C LEU A 237 14.30 6.99 4.88
N SER A 238 14.76 7.69 5.92
CA SER A 238 14.54 7.27 7.31
C SER A 238 13.08 7.49 7.70
N THR A 239 12.55 6.56 8.49
CA THR A 239 11.29 6.81 9.21
C THR A 239 11.50 7.93 10.25
N ASP A 240 10.41 8.47 10.79
CA ASP A 240 10.44 9.45 11.87
C ASP A 240 11.21 8.93 13.10
N THR A 241 11.04 7.65 13.43
CA THR A 241 11.75 6.99 14.55
C THR A 241 13.25 6.85 14.24
N GLU A 242 13.61 6.33 13.06
CA GLU A 242 15.02 6.22 12.64
C GLU A 242 15.72 7.58 12.61
N ALA A 243 15.06 8.61 12.07
CA ALA A 243 15.58 9.97 12.04
C ALA A 243 15.77 10.56 13.44
N ALA A 244 14.88 10.23 14.38
CA ALA A 244 15.01 10.64 15.78
C ALA A 244 16.20 9.97 16.46
N VAL A 245 16.40 8.65 16.25
CA VAL A 245 17.56 7.89 16.76
C VAL A 245 18.86 8.44 16.18
N GLU A 246 18.94 8.60 14.85
CA GLU A 246 20.12 9.18 14.21
C GLU A 246 20.47 10.58 14.73
N ARG A 247 19.43 11.38 15.03
CA ARG A 247 19.63 12.71 15.62
C ARG A 247 20.15 12.62 17.05
N ALA A 248 19.61 11.71 17.86
CA ALA A 248 20.05 11.49 19.23
C ALA A 248 21.52 11.03 19.26
N ASP A 249 21.90 10.09 18.40
CA ASP A 249 23.27 9.59 18.30
C ASP A 249 24.25 10.70 17.90
N ARG A 250 23.89 11.54 16.91
CA ARG A 250 24.72 12.70 16.53
C ARG A 250 24.90 13.68 17.67
N LEU A 251 23.85 13.94 18.45
CA LEU A 251 23.92 14.83 19.60
C LEU A 251 24.78 14.22 20.71
N ALA A 252 24.63 12.94 21.03
CA ALA A 252 25.42 12.22 22.00
C ALA A 252 26.92 12.22 21.62
N GLN A 253 27.22 11.97 20.34
CA GLN A 253 28.59 12.06 19.84
C GLN A 253 29.14 13.48 20.03
N ARG A 254 28.36 14.51 19.71
CA ARG A 254 28.80 15.90 19.86
C ARG A 254 29.07 16.28 21.32
N LEU A 255 28.26 15.79 22.25
CA LEU A 255 28.46 15.98 23.68
C LEU A 255 29.77 15.32 24.13
N ARG A 256 30.05 14.08 23.72
CA ARG A 256 31.31 13.39 24.04
C ARG A 256 32.54 14.13 23.51
N GLU A 257 32.48 14.70 22.28
CA GLU A 257 33.53 15.53 21.71
C GLU A 257 33.79 16.81 22.54
N LEU A 258 32.77 17.31 23.23
CA LEU A 258 32.86 18.47 24.13
C LEU A 258 33.24 18.10 25.59
N GLY A 259 33.50 16.81 25.86
CA GLY A 259 33.89 16.30 27.18
C GLY A 259 32.71 16.15 28.14
N VAL A 260 31.48 16.10 27.62
CA VAL A 260 30.27 15.89 28.40
C VAL A 260 29.76 14.48 28.16
N ASP A 261 29.50 13.71 29.24
CA ASP A 261 28.88 12.39 29.13
C ASP A 261 27.37 12.53 28.90
N PRO A 262 26.84 12.09 27.77
CA PRO A 262 25.40 12.19 27.50
C PRO A 262 24.54 11.36 28.44
N ASP A 263 25.10 10.32 29.10
CA ASP A 263 24.36 9.46 30.01
C ASP A 263 24.31 10.05 31.45
N GLU A 264 24.96 11.19 31.72
CA GLU A 264 24.93 11.92 32.98
C GLU A 264 23.96 13.14 32.96
N ILE A 265 23.24 13.34 31.85
CA ILE A 265 22.28 14.45 31.66
C ILE A 265 20.86 13.90 31.76
#